data_6c168eb7b4fb5234e6ae1fb6207f1b09
#
_entry.id   6c168eb7b4fb5234e6ae1fb6207f1b09
#
_cell.length_a   1.000
_cell.length_b   1.000
_cell.length_c   1.000
_cell.angle_alpha   90.00
_cell.angle_beta   90.00
_cell.angle_gamma   90.00
#
_symmetry.space_group_name_H-M   'P 1'
#
loop_
_entity.id
_entity.type
_entity.pdbx_description
1 polymer ?
#
loop_
_entity_poly.entity_id
_entity_poly.type
_entity_poly.pdbx_seq_one_letter_code
_entity_poly.pdbx_strand_id
1 'polypeptide(L)'
;MKKILKAILACLLVLLLAATVVLGWYFPHYLINAEALSVTPEEGPITMMSCNVRCLSPLDLGTRSWFYRADLLMEDISSQAPGIIGFQEATVWQYDYLVSSLPEYDSVITYRDDSVIAEGCPVFYHKDLYDLVDKGSFWLSETPDIMSKDWGAAHYRICSYVILTEKASGKDFVVFNTHLDHVSDEARIQGIGVVLDKISQFGGLPAVIMGDFNAQEGSETYESVTQHFTDACHAAGVTPGYTYQNWGDPDSAKRLDYFMISRTGFSVESYTVVPAIHDGVYASDHCPIVVVLTLE
;
A
#
# COMPACT_ATOMS: atom_id res chain seq x y z
N MET A 1 -27.40 -29.09 -41.76
CA MET A 1 -25.95 -28.75 -41.65
C MET A 1 -25.65 -27.28 -41.98
N LYS A 2 -25.94 -26.73 -43.17
CA LYS A 2 -25.57 -25.34 -43.55
C LYS A 2 -26.15 -24.25 -42.61
N LYS A 3 -27.37 -24.42 -42.07
CA LYS A 3 -27.98 -23.46 -41.11
C LYS A 3 -27.29 -23.47 -39.72
N ILE A 4 -26.93 -24.66 -39.24
CA ILE A 4 -26.22 -24.83 -37.97
C ILE A 4 -24.82 -24.23 -38.05
N LEU A 5 -24.10 -24.47 -39.16
CA LEU A 5 -22.78 -23.91 -39.39
C LEU A 5 -22.81 -22.36 -39.45
N LYS A 6 -23.83 -21.78 -40.11
CA LYS A 6 -24.02 -20.31 -40.11
C LYS A 6 -24.30 -19.74 -38.72
N ALA A 7 -25.09 -20.45 -37.91
CA ALA A 7 -25.36 -20.00 -36.52
C ALA A 7 -24.08 -20.08 -35.67
N ILE A 8 -23.30 -21.14 -35.77
CA ILE A 8 -22.02 -21.27 -35.07
C ILE A 8 -21.04 -20.14 -35.49
N LEU A 9 -20.95 -19.88 -36.79
CA LEU A 9 -20.08 -18.80 -37.31
C LEU A 9 -20.51 -17.43 -36.80
N ALA A 10 -21.81 -17.16 -36.73
CA ALA A 10 -22.34 -15.93 -36.21
C ALA A 10 -22.06 -15.78 -34.70
N CYS A 11 -22.21 -16.85 -33.90
CA CYS A 11 -21.84 -16.82 -32.47
C CYS A 11 -20.34 -16.59 -32.26
N LEU A 12 -19.49 -17.24 -33.05
CA LEU A 12 -18.04 -17.02 -32.98
C LEU A 12 -17.64 -15.59 -33.37
N LEU A 13 -18.32 -15.01 -34.37
CA LEU A 13 -18.09 -13.61 -34.75
C LEU A 13 -18.50 -12.63 -33.63
N VAL A 14 -19.64 -12.87 -32.98
CA VAL A 14 -20.09 -12.07 -31.84
C VAL A 14 -19.13 -12.18 -30.66
N LEU A 15 -18.64 -13.38 -30.36
CA LEU A 15 -17.65 -13.59 -29.31
C LEU A 15 -16.31 -12.92 -29.65
N LEU A 16 -15.88 -12.98 -30.91
CA LEU A 16 -14.68 -12.28 -31.37
C LEU A 16 -14.82 -10.77 -31.29
N LEU A 17 -15.98 -10.21 -31.67
CA LEU A 17 -16.28 -8.78 -31.53
C LEU A 17 -16.33 -8.34 -30.08
N ALA A 18 -16.95 -9.13 -29.21
CA ALA A 18 -16.96 -8.86 -27.78
C ALA A 18 -15.53 -8.89 -27.19
N ALA A 19 -14.74 -9.90 -27.57
CA ALA A 19 -13.34 -9.99 -27.15
C ALA A 19 -12.50 -8.80 -27.67
N THR A 20 -12.72 -8.37 -28.94
CA THR A 20 -12.02 -7.19 -29.50
C THR A 20 -12.42 -5.89 -28.81
N VAL A 21 -13.68 -5.74 -28.40
CA VAL A 21 -14.14 -4.57 -27.64
C VAL A 21 -13.51 -4.58 -26.25
N VAL A 22 -13.55 -5.72 -25.56
CA VAL A 22 -12.96 -5.85 -24.21
C VAL A 22 -11.43 -5.64 -24.27
N LEU A 23 -10.75 -6.30 -25.21
CA LEU A 23 -9.31 -6.13 -25.40
C LEU A 23 -8.95 -4.71 -25.85
N GLY A 24 -9.73 -4.11 -26.75
CA GLY A 24 -9.52 -2.73 -27.19
C GLY A 24 -9.80 -1.70 -26.10
N TRP A 25 -10.58 -2.04 -25.09
CA TRP A 25 -10.81 -1.20 -23.93
C TRP A 25 -9.71 -1.35 -22.87
N TYR A 26 -9.20 -2.57 -22.65
CA TYR A 26 -8.11 -2.84 -21.71
C TYR A 26 -6.71 -2.60 -22.32
N PHE A 27 -6.50 -2.94 -23.59
CA PHE A 27 -5.19 -2.95 -24.22
C PHE A 27 -4.52 -1.58 -24.41
N PRO A 28 -5.22 -0.48 -24.75
CA PRO A 28 -4.59 0.84 -24.86
C PRO A 28 -3.99 1.30 -23.52
N HIS A 29 -4.64 0.94 -22.41
CA HIS A 29 -4.17 1.28 -21.05
C HIS A 29 -3.08 0.31 -20.57
N TYR A 30 -3.04 -0.90 -21.08
CA TYR A 30 -1.97 -1.87 -20.79
C TYR A 30 -0.67 -1.53 -21.55
N LEU A 31 -0.78 -0.85 -22.69
CA LEU A 31 0.34 -0.39 -23.51
C LEU A 31 0.80 1.01 -23.14
N ILE A 32 0.15 1.69 -22.21
CA ILE A 32 0.68 2.93 -21.64
C ILE A 32 1.93 2.54 -20.86
N ASN A 33 3.09 2.82 -21.46
CA ASN A 33 4.35 2.70 -20.76
C ASN A 33 4.26 3.59 -19.53
N ALA A 34 4.64 3.06 -18.38
CA ALA A 34 4.84 3.87 -17.20
C ALA A 34 5.78 5.02 -17.57
N GLU A 35 5.31 6.24 -17.48
CA GLU A 35 6.17 7.40 -17.66
C GLU A 35 7.01 7.55 -16.39
N ALA A 36 8.32 7.71 -16.58
CA ALA A 36 9.21 7.95 -15.45
C ALA A 36 8.86 9.31 -14.82
N LEU A 37 8.47 9.26 -13.56
CA LEU A 37 8.16 10.43 -12.77
C LEU A 37 9.42 10.89 -12.04
N SER A 38 9.81 12.15 -12.21
CA SER A 38 10.83 12.73 -11.34
C SER A 38 10.15 13.24 -10.08
N VAL A 39 10.46 12.59 -8.97
CA VAL A 39 10.00 12.99 -7.63
C VAL A 39 11.20 13.55 -6.90
N THR A 40 11.11 14.80 -6.46
CA THR A 40 12.17 15.46 -5.71
C THR A 40 11.69 15.73 -4.28
N PRO A 41 11.89 14.79 -3.35
CA PRO A 41 11.58 15.03 -1.95
C PRO A 41 12.46 16.17 -1.40
N GLU A 42 11.92 16.92 -0.45
CA GLU A 42 12.69 17.96 0.24
C GLU A 42 13.78 17.32 1.12
N GLU A 43 14.98 17.93 1.15
CA GLU A 43 16.00 17.60 2.14
C GLU A 43 15.56 18.11 3.52
N GLY A 44 15.64 17.26 4.53
CA GLY A 44 15.28 17.63 5.90
C GLY A 44 14.31 16.63 6.52
N PRO A 45 13.10 17.03 6.93
CA PRO A 45 12.14 16.11 7.54
C PRO A 45 11.77 14.94 6.62
N ILE A 46 11.57 13.78 7.23
CA ILE A 46 11.23 12.54 6.53
C ILE A 46 9.76 12.58 6.12
N THR A 47 9.47 12.73 4.85
CA THR A 47 8.11 12.61 4.32
C THR A 47 7.83 11.17 3.94
N MET A 48 6.83 10.55 4.57
CA MET A 48 6.38 9.19 4.27
C MET A 48 4.94 9.18 3.77
N MET A 49 4.65 8.30 2.82
CA MET A 49 3.31 8.07 2.28
C MET A 49 2.92 6.60 2.44
N SER A 50 1.71 6.32 2.94
CA SER A 50 1.11 4.99 2.94
C SER A 50 -0.09 5.00 2.00
N CYS A 51 -0.14 4.01 1.12
CA CYS A 51 -1.12 3.98 0.04
C CYS A 51 -1.57 2.55 -0.29
N ASN A 52 -2.79 2.19 0.09
CA ASN A 52 -3.43 1.01 -0.47
C ASN A 52 -3.82 1.31 -1.92
N VAL A 53 -3.17 0.63 -2.88
CA VAL A 53 -3.36 0.90 -4.31
C VAL A 53 -4.60 0.21 -4.90
N ARG A 54 -5.34 -0.53 -4.11
CA ARG A 54 -6.39 -1.44 -4.58
C ARG A 54 -5.85 -2.41 -5.63
N CYS A 55 -5.84 -3.69 -5.37
CA CYS A 55 -5.28 -4.72 -6.25
C CYS A 55 -5.87 -4.66 -7.67
N LEU A 56 -5.13 -5.20 -8.62
CA LEU A 56 -5.64 -5.39 -9.98
C LEU A 56 -6.73 -6.45 -9.97
N SER A 57 -7.98 -5.99 -9.99
CA SER A 57 -9.16 -6.85 -9.99
C SER A 57 -9.87 -6.79 -11.35
N PRO A 58 -10.19 -7.94 -11.97
CA PRO A 58 -10.97 -7.99 -13.21
C PRO A 58 -12.42 -7.53 -13.01
N LEU A 59 -12.86 -7.37 -11.76
CA LEU A 59 -14.21 -6.87 -11.43
C LEU A 59 -14.26 -5.35 -11.33
N ASP A 60 -13.11 -4.68 -11.23
CA ASP A 60 -13.02 -3.24 -11.18
C ASP A 60 -13.04 -2.69 -12.62
N LEU A 61 -14.23 -2.30 -13.08
CA LEU A 61 -14.48 -1.86 -14.45
C LEU A 61 -14.46 -0.33 -14.58
N GLY A 62 -14.20 0.16 -15.79
CA GLY A 62 -14.19 1.60 -16.09
C GLY A 62 -13.11 2.33 -15.31
N THR A 63 -13.45 3.46 -14.73
CA THR A 63 -12.53 4.32 -13.97
C THR A 63 -12.00 3.68 -12.68
N ARG A 64 -12.61 2.58 -12.21
CA ARG A 64 -12.08 1.79 -11.09
C ARG A 64 -10.97 0.85 -11.49
N SER A 65 -10.83 0.53 -12.79
CA SER A 65 -9.74 -0.31 -13.28
C SER A 65 -8.38 0.35 -13.03
N TRP A 66 -7.38 -0.44 -12.61
CA TRP A 66 -6.01 0.03 -12.41
C TRP A 66 -5.49 0.83 -13.61
N PHE A 67 -5.79 0.39 -14.82
CA PHE A 67 -5.31 1.03 -16.05
C PHE A 67 -5.81 2.46 -16.27
N TYR A 68 -6.89 2.87 -15.60
CA TYR A 68 -7.43 4.25 -15.66
C TYR A 68 -6.97 5.12 -14.49
N ARG A 69 -6.55 4.52 -13.39
CA ARG A 69 -6.25 5.24 -12.15
C ARG A 69 -4.76 5.25 -11.76
N ALA A 70 -3.95 4.45 -12.46
CA ALA A 70 -2.51 4.39 -12.18
C ALA A 70 -1.82 5.75 -12.30
N ASP A 71 -2.12 6.50 -13.36
CA ASP A 71 -1.55 7.84 -13.58
C ASP A 71 -2.01 8.84 -12.51
N LEU A 72 -3.27 8.73 -12.04
CA LEU A 72 -3.80 9.57 -10.97
C LEU A 72 -3.06 9.32 -9.65
N LEU A 73 -2.73 8.07 -9.36
CA LEU A 73 -1.88 7.73 -8.21
C LEU A 73 -0.49 8.36 -8.34
N MET A 74 0.09 8.37 -9.56
CA MET A 74 1.38 9.02 -9.80
C MET A 74 1.31 10.54 -9.61
N GLU A 75 0.20 11.18 -9.97
CA GLU A 75 -0.04 12.60 -9.70
C GLU A 75 -0.07 12.88 -8.19
N ASP A 76 -0.76 12.01 -7.40
CA ASP A 76 -0.78 12.12 -5.94
C ASP A 76 0.63 11.98 -5.36
N ILE A 77 1.41 10.99 -5.79
CA ILE A 77 2.78 10.78 -5.33
C ILE A 77 3.66 11.98 -5.70
N SER A 78 3.56 12.49 -6.94
CA SER A 78 4.31 13.66 -7.38
C SER A 78 4.01 14.90 -6.54
N SER A 79 2.73 15.10 -6.21
CA SER A 79 2.29 16.28 -5.45
C SER A 79 2.77 16.27 -4.00
N GLN A 80 2.94 15.08 -3.40
CA GLN A 80 3.37 14.91 -2.01
C GLN A 80 4.89 14.71 -1.90
N ALA A 81 5.56 14.34 -2.99
CA ALA A 81 7.00 14.10 -3.07
C ALA A 81 7.57 13.32 -1.86
N PRO A 82 7.04 12.15 -1.50
CA PRO A 82 7.45 11.42 -0.32
C PRO A 82 8.85 10.82 -0.51
N GLY A 83 9.69 10.87 0.52
CA GLY A 83 10.98 10.17 0.52
C GLY A 83 10.83 8.66 0.71
N ILE A 84 9.74 8.19 1.35
CA ILE A 84 9.44 6.79 1.59
C ILE A 84 7.96 6.52 1.29
N ILE A 85 7.67 5.40 0.60
CA ILE A 85 6.29 5.01 0.25
C ILE A 85 6.06 3.56 0.63
N GLY A 86 5.01 3.29 1.40
CA GLY A 86 4.49 1.94 1.62
C GLY A 86 3.23 1.74 0.80
N PHE A 87 3.25 0.75 -0.07
CA PHE A 87 2.06 0.37 -0.82
C PHE A 87 1.44 -0.90 -0.22
N GLN A 88 0.12 -1.03 -0.28
CA GLN A 88 -0.60 -2.25 0.05
C GLN A 88 -1.40 -2.71 -1.17
N GLU A 89 -1.73 -4.01 -1.22
CA GLU A 89 -2.42 -4.66 -2.34
C GLU A 89 -1.67 -4.64 -3.68
N ALA A 90 -0.36 -4.34 -3.70
CA ALA A 90 0.39 -4.26 -4.94
C ALA A 90 0.58 -5.66 -5.55
N THR A 91 -0.12 -5.94 -6.65
CA THR A 91 0.09 -7.13 -7.48
C THR A 91 1.37 -7.02 -8.31
N VAL A 92 1.82 -8.14 -8.91
CA VAL A 92 3.05 -8.17 -9.73
C VAL A 92 3.05 -7.07 -10.80
N TRP A 93 1.95 -6.92 -11.55
CA TRP A 93 1.87 -5.91 -12.63
C TRP A 93 1.81 -4.47 -12.10
N GLN A 94 1.16 -4.27 -10.96
CA GLN A 94 1.14 -2.96 -10.31
C GLN A 94 2.53 -2.60 -9.78
N TYR A 95 3.23 -3.55 -9.18
CA TYR A 95 4.59 -3.34 -8.72
C TYR A 95 5.56 -3.03 -9.87
N ASP A 96 5.48 -3.75 -10.99
CA ASP A 96 6.30 -3.48 -12.18
C ASP A 96 6.04 -2.07 -12.75
N TYR A 97 4.77 -1.64 -12.73
CA TYR A 97 4.40 -0.28 -13.11
C TYR A 97 5.01 0.76 -12.15
N LEU A 98 4.88 0.54 -10.83
CA LEU A 98 5.41 1.44 -9.80
C LEU A 98 6.94 1.58 -9.89
N VAL A 99 7.66 0.47 -10.04
CA VAL A 99 9.13 0.48 -10.23
C VAL A 99 9.53 1.26 -11.49
N SER A 100 8.79 1.06 -12.58
CA SER A 100 9.07 1.75 -13.85
C SER A 100 8.75 3.25 -13.78
N SER A 101 7.73 3.63 -13.01
CA SER A 101 7.31 5.02 -12.84
C SER A 101 8.17 5.79 -11.83
N LEU A 102 8.81 5.09 -10.89
CA LEU A 102 9.59 5.69 -9.79
C LEU A 102 11.07 5.28 -9.86
N PRO A 103 11.80 5.65 -10.93
CA PRO A 103 13.18 5.19 -11.15
C PRO A 103 14.19 5.73 -10.13
N GLU A 104 13.86 6.79 -9.39
CA GLU A 104 14.69 7.39 -8.34
C GLU A 104 14.57 6.67 -7.00
N TYR A 105 13.64 5.72 -6.90
CA TYR A 105 13.46 4.89 -5.70
C TYR A 105 14.06 3.51 -5.90
N ASP A 106 14.62 2.96 -4.82
CA ASP A 106 14.78 1.53 -4.66
C ASP A 106 13.59 0.97 -3.89
N SER A 107 13.36 -0.34 -3.98
CA SER A 107 12.22 -0.96 -3.34
C SER A 107 12.47 -2.38 -2.86
N VAL A 108 11.64 -2.80 -1.91
CA VAL A 108 11.63 -4.15 -1.34
C VAL A 108 10.22 -4.68 -1.40
N ILE A 109 10.05 -5.87 -1.94
CA ILE A 109 8.77 -6.58 -1.99
C ILE A 109 8.93 -8.06 -1.68
N THR A 110 7.94 -8.63 -1.01
CA THR A 110 7.63 -10.05 -0.97
C THR A 110 6.14 -10.20 -1.23
N TYR A 111 5.76 -11.20 -2.01
CA TYR A 111 4.34 -11.49 -2.24
C TYR A 111 3.82 -12.42 -1.15
N ARG A 112 2.57 -12.20 -0.74
CA ARG A 112 1.94 -12.93 0.37
C ARG A 112 1.73 -14.43 0.10
N ASP A 113 1.57 -14.80 -1.18
CA ASP A 113 1.37 -16.18 -1.63
C ASP A 113 1.94 -16.38 -3.05
N ASP A 114 1.83 -17.62 -3.59
CA ASP A 114 2.35 -18.01 -4.90
C ASP A 114 1.32 -17.87 -6.04
N SER A 115 0.19 -17.19 -5.81
CA SER A 115 -0.82 -16.99 -6.85
C SER A 115 -0.35 -16.01 -7.92
N VAL A 116 -0.91 -16.14 -9.13
CA VAL A 116 -0.59 -15.24 -10.26
C VAL A 116 -0.98 -13.78 -9.96
N ILE A 117 -1.94 -13.59 -9.06
CA ILE A 117 -2.43 -12.29 -8.63
C ILE A 117 -2.03 -12.00 -7.17
N ALA A 118 -0.95 -12.63 -6.71
CA ALA A 118 -0.45 -12.39 -5.36
C ALA A 118 -0.19 -10.90 -5.12
N GLU A 119 -0.57 -10.45 -3.94
CA GLU A 119 -0.37 -9.07 -3.50
C GLU A 119 0.85 -9.00 -2.59
N GLY A 120 1.51 -7.85 -2.59
CA GLY A 120 2.61 -7.54 -1.70
C GLY A 120 2.38 -6.23 -0.96
N CYS A 121 3.23 -6.00 0.04
CA CYS A 121 3.31 -4.75 0.78
C CYS A 121 4.71 -4.13 0.56
N PRO A 122 5.03 -3.63 -0.67
CA PRO A 122 6.36 -3.09 -0.93
C PRO A 122 6.63 -1.80 -0.16
N VAL A 123 7.90 -1.58 0.14
CA VAL A 123 8.43 -0.30 0.63
C VAL A 123 9.36 0.26 -0.42
N PHE A 124 9.08 1.47 -0.87
CA PHE A 124 9.93 2.28 -1.74
C PHE A 124 10.64 3.35 -0.92
N TYR A 125 11.91 3.61 -1.20
CA TYR A 125 12.69 4.68 -0.56
C TYR A 125 13.58 5.38 -1.59
N HIS A 126 13.67 6.69 -1.48
CA HIS A 126 14.42 7.52 -2.43
C HIS A 126 15.94 7.31 -2.25
N LYS A 127 16.61 6.89 -3.32
CA LYS A 127 18.03 6.50 -3.30
C LYS A 127 18.98 7.60 -2.85
N ASP A 128 18.65 8.86 -3.13
CA ASP A 128 19.52 9.98 -2.77
C ASP A 128 19.40 10.36 -1.29
N LEU A 129 18.28 10.01 -0.63
CA LEU A 129 18.02 10.37 0.77
C LEU A 129 18.40 9.27 1.76
N TYR A 130 18.33 8.00 1.33
CA TYR A 130 18.49 6.86 2.25
C TYR A 130 19.47 5.84 1.72
N ASP A 131 20.21 5.20 2.65
CA ASP A 131 20.97 3.98 2.41
C ASP A 131 20.28 2.80 3.08
N LEU A 132 20.13 1.68 2.36
CA LEU A 132 19.56 0.45 2.89
C LEU A 132 20.59 -0.28 3.76
N VAL A 133 20.24 -0.52 5.02
CA VAL A 133 21.04 -1.29 5.98
C VAL A 133 20.61 -2.76 6.00
N ASP A 134 19.29 -3.01 6.11
CA ASP A 134 18.70 -4.35 6.14
C ASP A 134 17.27 -4.32 5.65
N LYS A 135 16.76 -5.48 5.24
CA LYS A 135 15.39 -5.64 4.75
C LYS A 135 14.89 -7.05 4.96
N GLY A 136 13.58 -7.20 4.99
CA GLY A 136 12.95 -8.50 5.02
C GLY A 136 11.44 -8.42 4.97
N SER A 137 10.84 -9.60 5.01
CA SER A 137 9.40 -9.75 5.11
C SER A 137 9.08 -11.01 5.93
N PHE A 138 7.94 -11.04 6.54
CA PHE A 138 7.47 -12.17 7.34
C PHE A 138 5.96 -12.27 7.25
N TRP A 139 5.42 -13.48 7.42
CA TRP A 139 3.99 -13.75 7.42
C TRP A 139 3.39 -13.45 8.79
N LEU A 140 2.17 -12.94 8.79
CA LEU A 140 1.40 -12.67 10.00
C LEU A 140 0.68 -13.94 10.42
N SER A 141 1.44 -14.85 11.04
CA SER A 141 1.03 -16.20 11.45
C SER A 141 1.85 -16.69 12.63
N GLU A 142 1.53 -17.88 13.16
CA GLU A 142 2.34 -18.54 14.18
C GLU A 142 3.73 -18.98 13.70
N THR A 143 3.92 -19.01 12.37
CA THR A 143 5.19 -19.37 11.72
C THR A 143 5.63 -18.28 10.75
N PRO A 144 6.12 -17.12 11.26
CA PRO A 144 6.34 -15.92 10.43
C PRO A 144 7.42 -16.11 9.34
N ASP A 145 8.34 -17.03 9.51
CA ASP A 145 9.46 -17.24 8.58
C ASP A 145 9.09 -18.10 7.35
N ILE A 146 7.89 -18.66 7.32
CA ILE A 146 7.39 -19.48 6.19
C ILE A 146 6.00 -19.01 5.78
N MET A 147 5.66 -19.19 4.48
CA MET A 147 4.35 -18.85 3.96
C MET A 147 3.25 -19.63 4.68
N SER A 148 2.53 -18.96 5.56
CA SER A 148 1.48 -19.54 6.40
C SER A 148 0.41 -18.49 6.74
N LYS A 149 -0.74 -18.94 7.20
CA LYS A 149 -1.81 -18.11 7.74
C LYS A 149 -2.54 -18.84 8.86
N ASP A 150 -2.89 -18.10 9.91
CA ASP A 150 -3.52 -18.63 11.11
C ASP A 150 -4.69 -17.77 11.57
N TRP A 151 -5.27 -18.08 12.70
CA TRP A 151 -6.29 -17.32 13.42
C TRP A 151 -7.53 -16.96 12.58
N GLY A 152 -7.87 -17.84 11.62
CA GLY A 152 -9.01 -17.64 10.72
C GLY A 152 -8.83 -16.54 9.69
N ALA A 153 -7.60 -16.14 9.38
CA ALA A 153 -7.30 -15.17 8.33
C ALA A 153 -7.88 -15.60 6.98
N ALA A 154 -8.55 -14.70 6.28
CA ALA A 154 -9.10 -14.96 4.96
C ALA A 154 -7.96 -15.16 3.92
N HIS A 155 -6.91 -14.36 4.02
CA HIS A 155 -5.75 -14.40 3.14
C HIS A 155 -4.45 -14.57 3.91
N TYR A 156 -3.40 -15.04 3.23
CA TYR A 156 -2.05 -14.85 3.73
C TYR A 156 -1.79 -13.35 3.89
N ARG A 157 -1.20 -12.94 5.01
CA ARG A 157 -0.84 -11.55 5.29
C ARG A 157 0.63 -11.47 5.62
N ILE A 158 1.27 -10.42 5.14
CA ILE A 158 2.69 -10.19 5.34
C ILE A 158 2.95 -8.78 5.86
N CYS A 159 4.10 -8.63 6.47
CA CYS A 159 4.70 -7.34 6.75
C CYS A 159 6.09 -7.29 6.10
N SER A 160 6.37 -6.25 5.34
CA SER A 160 7.70 -5.95 4.83
C SER A 160 8.37 -4.91 5.71
N TYR A 161 9.69 -4.98 5.88
CA TYR A 161 10.46 -3.96 6.59
C TYR A 161 11.72 -3.57 5.84
N VAL A 162 12.15 -2.35 6.08
CA VAL A 162 13.47 -1.83 5.70
C VAL A 162 14.09 -1.12 6.90
N ILE A 163 15.39 -1.33 7.12
CA ILE A 163 16.21 -0.50 8.00
C ILE A 163 16.98 0.45 7.09
N LEU A 164 16.80 1.74 7.30
CA LEU A 164 17.38 2.79 6.49
C LEU A 164 18.27 3.69 7.34
N THR A 165 19.40 4.10 6.79
CA THR A 165 20.18 5.24 7.30
C THR A 165 19.72 6.49 6.57
N GLU A 166 19.23 7.49 7.28
CA GLU A 166 19.02 8.83 6.71
C GLU A 166 20.38 9.48 6.44
N LYS A 167 20.67 9.77 5.17
CA LYS A 167 22.00 10.29 4.77
C LYS A 167 22.32 11.65 5.39
N ALA A 168 21.32 12.49 5.60
CA ALA A 168 21.49 13.83 6.16
C ALA A 168 21.97 13.79 7.63
N SER A 169 21.43 12.88 8.46
CA SER A 169 21.77 12.78 9.88
C SER A 169 22.75 11.64 10.22
N GLY A 170 22.87 10.66 9.32
CA GLY A 170 23.61 9.42 9.57
C GLY A 170 22.93 8.49 10.59
N LYS A 171 21.66 8.69 10.90
CA LYS A 171 20.90 7.90 11.87
C LYS A 171 20.09 6.80 11.20
N ASP A 172 20.01 5.67 11.89
CA ASP A 172 19.23 4.52 11.44
C ASP A 172 17.82 4.52 12.06
N PHE A 173 16.84 4.07 11.27
CA PHE A 173 15.48 3.81 11.71
C PHE A 173 14.88 2.66 10.89
N VAL A 174 13.76 2.10 11.35
CA VAL A 174 13.10 0.99 10.68
C VAL A 174 11.68 1.36 10.28
N VAL A 175 11.29 0.98 9.08
CA VAL A 175 9.94 1.15 8.54
C VAL A 175 9.32 -0.20 8.26
N PHE A 176 8.14 -0.44 8.80
CA PHE A 176 7.31 -1.60 8.56
C PHE A 176 6.09 -1.20 7.73
N ASN A 177 5.78 -1.98 6.72
CA ASN A 177 4.60 -1.80 5.88
C ASN A 177 3.78 -3.09 5.87
N THR A 178 2.50 -3.00 6.23
CA THR A 178 1.64 -4.17 6.37
C THR A 178 0.22 -3.93 5.88
N HIS A 179 -0.50 -5.02 5.62
CA HIS A 179 -1.93 -5.03 5.34
C HIS A 179 -2.57 -6.17 6.15
N LEU A 180 -3.27 -5.82 7.22
CA LEU A 180 -3.87 -6.78 8.13
C LEU A 180 -5.11 -7.47 7.51
N ASP A 181 -5.59 -8.53 8.13
CA ASP A 181 -6.72 -9.29 7.60
C ASP A 181 -8.04 -8.51 7.70
N HIS A 182 -8.85 -8.56 6.64
CA HIS A 182 -10.10 -7.79 6.56
C HIS A 182 -11.32 -8.54 7.16
N VAL A 183 -11.18 -9.83 7.51
CA VAL A 183 -12.27 -10.66 8.00
C VAL A 183 -12.14 -10.97 9.49
N SER A 184 -10.99 -11.52 9.91
CA SER A 184 -10.79 -12.03 11.27
C SER A 184 -10.18 -10.97 12.19
N ASP A 185 -10.93 -10.60 13.25
CA ASP A 185 -10.42 -9.74 14.33
C ASP A 185 -9.21 -10.40 15.02
N GLU A 186 -9.31 -11.70 15.30
CA GLU A 186 -8.23 -12.47 15.90
C GLU A 186 -6.95 -12.43 15.06
N ALA A 187 -7.08 -12.61 13.74
CA ALA A 187 -5.93 -12.54 12.84
C ALA A 187 -5.30 -11.14 12.81
N ARG A 188 -6.09 -10.07 12.98
CA ARG A 188 -5.56 -8.71 13.11
C ARG A 188 -4.80 -8.50 14.41
N ILE A 189 -5.38 -8.91 15.51
CA ILE A 189 -4.79 -8.78 16.87
C ILE A 189 -3.48 -9.56 16.95
N GLN A 190 -3.49 -10.83 16.57
CA GLN A 190 -2.31 -11.67 16.61
C GLN A 190 -1.27 -11.24 15.57
N GLY A 191 -1.73 -10.89 14.36
CA GLY A 191 -0.85 -10.43 13.29
C GLY A 191 -0.09 -9.15 13.65
N ILE A 192 -0.73 -8.17 14.29
CA ILE A 192 -0.02 -6.98 14.78
C ILE A 192 0.93 -7.32 15.94
N GLY A 193 0.59 -8.32 16.75
CA GLY A 193 1.49 -8.87 17.77
C GLY A 193 2.79 -9.37 17.15
N VAL A 194 2.71 -10.13 16.04
CA VAL A 194 3.90 -10.60 15.30
C VAL A 194 4.76 -9.42 14.80
N VAL A 195 4.14 -8.33 14.34
CA VAL A 195 4.87 -7.12 13.94
C VAL A 195 5.60 -6.50 15.13
N LEU A 196 4.94 -6.35 16.28
CA LEU A 196 5.53 -5.79 17.50
C LEU A 196 6.68 -6.65 18.03
N ASP A 197 6.52 -7.98 18.00
CA ASP A 197 7.57 -8.94 18.36
C ASP A 197 8.79 -8.79 17.44
N LYS A 198 8.56 -8.61 16.14
CA LYS A 198 9.65 -8.39 15.18
C LYS A 198 10.41 -7.10 15.45
N ILE A 199 9.69 -6.00 15.74
CA ILE A 199 10.28 -4.70 16.07
C ILE A 199 11.20 -4.81 17.29
N SER A 200 10.81 -5.57 18.30
CA SER A 200 11.60 -5.76 19.52
C SER A 200 13.00 -6.34 19.26
N GLN A 201 13.20 -7.01 18.14
CA GLN A 201 14.47 -7.64 17.75
C GLN A 201 15.48 -6.63 17.18
N PHE A 202 15.06 -5.40 16.84
CA PHE A 202 15.93 -4.39 16.23
C PHE A 202 16.59 -3.42 17.23
N GLY A 203 16.73 -3.85 18.49
CA GLY A 203 17.61 -3.18 19.46
C GLY A 203 17.17 -1.76 19.87
N GLY A 204 15.90 -1.41 19.67
CA GLY A 204 15.36 -0.09 20.06
C GLY A 204 15.57 1.00 19.01
N LEU A 205 15.85 0.66 17.75
CA LEU A 205 15.81 1.61 16.65
C LEU A 205 14.45 2.34 16.61
N PRO A 206 14.44 3.65 16.30
CA PRO A 206 13.20 4.33 16.00
C PRO A 206 12.43 3.60 14.91
N ALA A 207 11.15 3.34 15.13
CA ALA A 207 10.34 2.51 14.26
C ALA A 207 9.06 3.22 13.81
N VAL A 208 8.69 3.01 12.56
CA VAL A 208 7.40 3.41 11.98
C VAL A 208 6.68 2.15 11.48
N ILE A 209 5.42 1.98 11.85
CA ILE A 209 4.52 1.00 11.25
C ILE A 209 3.52 1.77 10.41
N MET A 210 3.45 1.47 9.13
CA MET A 210 2.46 2.04 8.22
C MET A 210 1.66 0.96 7.51
N GLY A 211 0.47 1.32 7.05
CA GLY A 211 -0.34 0.45 6.21
C GLY A 211 -1.82 0.44 6.55
N ASP A 212 -2.51 -0.48 5.88
CA ASP A 212 -3.92 -0.76 6.07
C ASP A 212 -4.12 -1.79 7.19
N PHE A 213 -4.62 -1.34 8.31
CA PHE A 213 -4.84 -2.21 9.46
C PHE A 213 -6.19 -2.95 9.40
N ASN A 214 -7.08 -2.59 8.47
CA ASN A 214 -8.44 -3.11 8.41
C ASN A 214 -9.18 -3.05 9.77
N ALA A 215 -8.76 -2.16 10.63
CA ALA A 215 -9.22 -1.98 12.00
C ALA A 215 -9.49 -0.51 12.25
N GLN A 216 -10.60 -0.19 12.90
CA GLN A 216 -10.92 1.19 13.26
C GLN A 216 -10.24 1.57 14.58
N GLU A 217 -10.10 2.87 14.80
CA GLU A 217 -9.72 3.43 16.09
C GLU A 217 -10.64 2.93 17.21
N GLY A 218 -10.07 2.58 18.35
CA GLY A 218 -10.79 1.96 19.48
C GLY A 218 -11.04 0.45 19.35
N SER A 219 -10.62 -0.19 18.25
CA SER A 219 -10.61 -1.65 18.17
C SER A 219 -9.46 -2.24 19.00
N GLU A 220 -9.57 -3.51 19.37
CA GLU A 220 -8.52 -4.20 20.13
C GLU A 220 -7.17 -4.22 19.38
N THR A 221 -7.19 -4.33 18.05
CA THR A 221 -6.00 -4.22 17.19
C THR A 221 -5.34 -2.85 17.34
N TYR A 222 -6.12 -1.77 17.25
CA TYR A 222 -5.62 -0.40 17.41
C TYR A 222 -5.06 -0.18 18.81
N GLU A 223 -5.80 -0.59 19.84
CA GLU A 223 -5.37 -0.47 21.24
C GLU A 223 -4.08 -1.24 21.53
N SER A 224 -3.90 -2.42 20.92
CA SER A 224 -2.67 -3.22 21.07
C SER A 224 -1.44 -2.48 20.55
N VAL A 225 -1.55 -1.76 19.43
CA VAL A 225 -0.45 -0.97 18.89
C VAL A 225 -0.20 0.27 19.73
N THR A 226 -1.26 0.98 20.12
CA THR A 226 -1.14 2.26 20.84
C THR A 226 -0.66 2.10 22.28
N GLN A 227 -0.63 0.89 22.83
CA GLN A 227 0.10 0.59 24.06
C GLN A 227 1.62 0.82 23.94
N HIS A 228 2.19 0.70 22.74
CA HIS A 228 3.62 0.74 22.48
C HIS A 228 4.04 1.89 21.56
N PHE A 229 3.17 2.30 20.65
CA PHE A 229 3.38 3.29 19.61
C PHE A 229 2.45 4.50 19.80
N THR A 230 2.79 5.58 19.14
CA THR A 230 1.96 6.77 19.05
C THR A 230 1.34 6.86 17.67
N ASP A 231 0.04 7.09 17.59
CA ASP A 231 -0.64 7.40 16.32
C ASP A 231 -0.20 8.79 15.84
N ALA A 232 0.43 8.86 14.69
CA ALA A 232 0.98 10.09 14.14
C ALA A 232 -0.10 11.15 13.85
N CYS A 233 -1.32 10.74 13.50
CA CYS A 233 -2.43 11.67 13.32
C CYS A 233 -2.76 12.43 14.60
N HIS A 234 -2.85 11.72 15.71
CA HIS A 234 -3.11 12.33 17.02
C HIS A 234 -1.91 13.15 17.50
N ALA A 235 -0.67 12.67 17.26
CA ALA A 235 0.54 13.42 17.61
C ALA A 235 0.65 14.74 16.84
N ALA A 236 0.19 14.78 15.60
CA ALA A 236 0.09 16.01 14.80
C ALA A 236 -1.04 16.96 15.25
N GLY A 237 -1.88 16.55 16.21
CA GLY A 237 -3.06 17.33 16.63
C GLY A 237 -4.15 17.42 15.56
N VAL A 238 -4.17 16.51 14.59
CA VAL A 238 -5.14 16.48 13.52
C VAL A 238 -6.34 15.63 13.92
N THR A 239 -7.55 16.10 13.62
CA THR A 239 -8.75 15.27 13.77
C THR A 239 -8.73 14.20 12.68
N PRO A 240 -8.80 12.92 13.04
CA PRO A 240 -8.76 11.84 12.06
C PRO A 240 -9.90 11.94 11.05
N GLY A 241 -9.56 11.87 9.75
CA GLY A 241 -10.50 11.66 8.66
C GLY A 241 -10.65 10.17 8.33
N TYR A 242 -11.54 9.85 7.42
CA TYR A 242 -11.59 8.52 6.84
C TYR A 242 -10.46 8.34 5.81
N THR A 243 -9.93 7.13 5.73
CA THR A 243 -8.91 6.75 4.75
C THR A 243 -9.43 5.73 3.73
N TYR A 244 -10.41 4.92 4.10
CA TYR A 244 -11.20 4.08 3.19
C TYR A 244 -12.50 4.78 2.82
N GLN A 245 -12.80 4.90 1.53
CA GLN A 245 -13.97 5.64 1.02
C GLN A 245 -14.78 4.84 0.00
N ASN A 246 -14.35 3.61 -0.34
CA ASN A 246 -15.05 2.69 -1.24
C ASN A 246 -15.59 3.37 -2.51
N TRP A 247 -14.71 4.03 -3.25
CA TRP A 247 -15.04 4.75 -4.50
C TRP A 247 -16.08 5.88 -4.31
N GLY A 248 -16.01 6.57 -3.18
CA GLY A 248 -16.87 7.72 -2.87
C GLY A 248 -18.20 7.36 -2.22
N ASP A 249 -18.31 6.17 -1.65
CA ASP A 249 -19.50 5.78 -0.87
C ASP A 249 -19.37 6.27 0.59
N PRO A 250 -20.12 7.32 0.97
CA PRO A 250 -20.01 7.90 2.31
C PRO A 250 -20.45 6.95 3.43
N ASP A 251 -21.32 5.99 3.13
CA ASP A 251 -21.81 5.04 4.13
C ASP A 251 -20.77 3.97 4.47
N SER A 252 -19.77 3.80 3.61
CA SER A 252 -18.63 2.88 3.80
C SER A 252 -17.41 3.56 4.42
N ALA A 253 -17.39 4.88 4.56
CA ALA A 253 -16.23 5.64 4.97
C ALA A 253 -15.72 5.25 6.37
N LYS A 254 -14.42 4.89 6.46
CA LYS A 254 -13.75 4.44 7.69
C LYS A 254 -12.30 4.92 7.73
N ARG A 255 -11.72 5.00 8.92
CA ARG A 255 -10.28 5.13 9.08
C ARG A 255 -9.69 3.73 9.27
N LEU A 256 -8.90 3.27 8.31
CA LEU A 256 -8.29 1.93 8.31
C LEU A 256 -6.77 1.97 8.12
N ASP A 257 -6.24 3.10 7.61
CA ASP A 257 -4.83 3.28 7.32
C ASP A 257 -4.17 4.16 8.39
N TYR A 258 -2.97 3.77 8.80
CA TYR A 258 -2.30 4.39 9.94
C TYR A 258 -0.80 4.58 9.69
N PHE A 259 -0.25 5.59 10.39
CA PHE A 259 1.15 5.70 10.76
C PHE A 259 1.27 5.61 12.27
N MET A 260 1.90 4.56 12.75
CA MET A 260 2.24 4.36 14.15
C MET A 260 3.74 4.53 14.33
N ILE A 261 4.15 5.49 15.14
CA ILE A 261 5.55 5.81 15.38
C ILE A 261 5.98 5.39 16.78
N SER A 262 7.22 4.97 16.94
CA SER A 262 7.80 4.73 18.26
C SER A 262 7.71 5.99 19.11
N ARG A 263 7.51 5.84 20.42
CA ARG A 263 7.28 6.94 21.36
C ARG A 263 8.49 7.87 21.53
N THR A 264 9.64 7.41 21.08
CA THR A 264 10.90 8.16 21.08
C THR A 264 11.59 8.00 19.74
N GLY A 265 12.42 8.96 19.37
CA GLY A 265 13.19 8.94 18.13
C GLY A 265 12.51 9.63 16.94
N PHE A 266 11.23 10.00 17.08
CA PHE A 266 10.54 10.82 16.07
C PHE A 266 9.70 11.90 16.73
N SER A 267 9.67 13.08 16.09
CA SER A 267 8.62 14.08 16.28
C SER A 267 7.79 14.23 15.02
N VAL A 268 6.48 14.47 15.18
CA VAL A 268 5.54 14.61 14.05
C VAL A 268 5.36 16.08 13.73
N GLU A 269 5.67 16.46 12.50
CA GLU A 269 5.48 17.84 12.03
C GLU A 269 4.10 18.05 11.41
N SER A 270 3.65 17.08 10.62
CA SER A 270 2.33 17.12 9.99
C SER A 270 1.78 15.73 9.67
N TYR A 271 0.47 15.66 9.49
CA TYR A 271 -0.26 14.49 9.00
C TYR A 271 -1.36 14.94 8.05
N THR A 272 -1.48 14.29 6.90
CA THR A 272 -2.45 14.63 5.87
C THR A 272 -3.11 13.38 5.32
N VAL A 273 -4.43 13.42 5.13
CA VAL A 273 -5.15 12.46 4.28
C VAL A 273 -5.30 13.09 2.91
N VAL A 274 -4.71 12.46 1.88
CA VAL A 274 -4.79 12.95 0.50
C VAL A 274 -6.11 12.49 -0.10
N PRO A 275 -6.99 13.38 -0.58
CA PRO A 275 -8.29 12.98 -1.09
C PRO A 275 -8.25 12.00 -2.27
N ALA A 276 -7.16 12.01 -3.06
CA ALA A 276 -6.90 11.11 -4.19
C ALA A 276 -8.08 11.02 -5.18
N ILE A 277 -8.72 12.17 -5.46
CA ILE A 277 -9.83 12.30 -6.41
C ILE A 277 -9.49 13.36 -7.46
N HIS A 278 -9.55 12.96 -8.74
CA HIS A 278 -9.19 13.76 -9.89
C HIS A 278 -10.40 13.81 -10.85
N ASP A 279 -11.02 14.97 -10.98
CA ASP A 279 -12.23 15.17 -11.82
C ASP A 279 -13.35 14.13 -11.56
N GLY A 280 -13.51 13.72 -10.29
CA GLY A 280 -14.49 12.72 -9.87
C GLY A 280 -14.08 11.27 -10.05
N VAL A 281 -12.84 11.02 -10.43
CA VAL A 281 -12.23 9.67 -10.51
C VAL A 281 -11.27 9.47 -9.35
N TYR A 282 -11.41 8.34 -8.66
CA TYR A 282 -10.57 7.99 -7.51
C TYR A 282 -9.33 7.19 -7.96
N ALA A 283 -8.15 7.55 -7.43
CA ALA A 283 -6.92 6.80 -7.66
C ALA A 283 -6.93 5.41 -6.99
N SER A 284 -7.68 5.27 -5.90
CA SER A 284 -7.92 4.01 -5.17
C SER A 284 -9.27 4.09 -4.45
N ASP A 285 -9.75 3.00 -3.86
CA ASP A 285 -10.84 2.99 -2.87
C ASP A 285 -10.39 3.41 -1.47
N HIS A 286 -9.07 3.62 -1.30
CA HIS A 286 -8.46 4.28 -0.15
C HIS A 286 -7.91 5.66 -0.52
N CYS A 287 -7.85 6.53 0.49
CA CYS A 287 -7.13 7.81 0.43
C CYS A 287 -5.72 7.57 0.98
N PRO A 288 -4.66 7.92 0.24
CA PRO A 288 -3.32 7.88 0.79
C PRO A 288 -3.19 8.79 2.03
N ILE A 289 -2.34 8.38 2.95
CA ILE A 289 -1.97 9.19 4.10
C ILE A 289 -0.50 9.59 4.00
N VAL A 290 -0.19 10.80 4.42
CA VAL A 290 1.16 11.35 4.41
C VAL A 290 1.51 11.86 5.80
N VAL A 291 2.70 11.55 6.26
CA VAL A 291 3.26 12.06 7.51
C VAL A 291 4.61 12.71 7.24
N VAL A 292 4.88 13.82 7.92
CA VAL A 292 6.20 14.45 7.94
C VAL A 292 6.78 14.30 9.35
N LEU A 293 7.95 13.67 9.44
CA LEU A 293 8.62 13.31 10.68
C LEU A 293 10.02 13.92 10.73
N THR A 294 10.44 14.36 11.90
CA THR A 294 11.86 14.62 12.19
C THR A 294 12.44 13.48 13.02
N LEU A 295 13.57 12.92 12.58
CA LEU A 295 14.32 11.89 13.29
C LEU A 295 15.19 12.56 14.38
N GLU A 296 14.94 12.26 15.65
CA GLU A 296 15.55 12.88 16.83
C GLU A 296 16.94 12.30 17.19
#